data_8aa823a43eff6fda977e08f4b6ea22f5
#
_entry.id   8aa823a43eff6fda977e08f4b6ea22f5
#
_cell.length_a   1.000
_cell.length_b   1.000
_cell.length_c   1.000
_cell.angle_alpha   90.00
_cell.angle_beta   90.00
_cell.angle_gamma   90.00
#
_symmetry.space_group_name_H-M   'P 1'
#
loop_
_entity.id
_entity.type
_entity.pdbx_description
1 polymer ?
#
loop_
_entity_poly.entity_id
_entity_poly.type
_entity_poly.pdbx_seq_one_letter_code
_entity_poly.pdbx_strand_id
1 'polypeptide(L)'
;MTDRRKFLREAGLLAAGTLLAPSFVKGMAEASKKIASMPPEQAAADEDFWSWVRENYTVATEILNLNNGGVSPQPRPVQEVHEKYLRMCNSGPSYYMWRILDQGREPLRTKLADLAGCDPEEIAINRNTTEALNTIIFGLNLKAGDEIILTKQDYPNMMNAWKQRELREGIKLVYLNLELPPEDDKAIIKKIRRRNDRQNPAGTHYPHDKPDRANIARKRNCQNSPRQRH
;
A
#
# COMPACT_ATOMS: atom_id res chain seq x y z
N MET A 1 -8.02 -12.54 0.30
CA MET A 1 -7.89 -12.24 -1.15
C MET A 1 -8.55 -10.90 -1.39
N THR A 2 -7.77 -9.88 -1.66
CA THR A 2 -8.28 -8.55 -2.01
C THR A 2 -8.98 -8.68 -3.37
N ASP A 3 -10.26 -8.38 -3.40
CA ASP A 3 -11.07 -8.50 -4.61
C ASP A 3 -10.50 -7.62 -5.72
N ARG A 4 -10.03 -8.23 -6.82
CA ARG A 4 -9.53 -7.54 -8.03
C ARG A 4 -10.50 -6.43 -8.51
N ARG A 5 -11.81 -6.63 -8.29
CA ARG A 5 -12.84 -5.64 -8.62
C ARG A 5 -12.76 -4.40 -7.74
N LYS A 6 -12.48 -4.58 -6.44
CA LYS A 6 -12.31 -3.47 -5.50
C LYS A 6 -11.10 -2.65 -5.91
N PHE A 7 -9.98 -3.29 -6.21
CA PHE A 7 -8.78 -2.64 -6.71
C PHE A 7 -9.03 -1.83 -7.99
N LEU A 8 -9.66 -2.42 -9.01
CA LEU A 8 -9.93 -1.72 -10.28
C LEU A 8 -10.92 -0.57 -10.13
N ARG A 9 -11.94 -0.71 -9.28
CA ARG A 9 -12.90 0.36 -8.99
C ARG A 9 -12.22 1.52 -8.24
N GLU A 10 -11.35 1.21 -7.30
CA GLU A 10 -10.63 2.19 -6.49
C GLU A 10 -9.51 2.86 -7.29
N ALA A 11 -8.79 2.11 -8.15
CA ALA A 11 -7.83 2.67 -9.10
C ALA A 11 -8.49 3.63 -10.11
N GLY A 12 -9.69 3.31 -10.59
CA GLY A 12 -10.48 4.21 -11.44
C GLY A 12 -10.88 5.50 -10.74
N LEU A 13 -11.23 5.44 -9.45
CA LEU A 13 -11.56 6.62 -8.64
C LEU A 13 -10.33 7.48 -8.33
N LEU A 14 -9.16 6.88 -8.11
CA LEU A 14 -7.89 7.59 -7.93
C LEU A 14 -7.47 8.34 -9.21
N ALA A 15 -7.68 7.74 -10.38
CA ALA A 15 -7.37 8.37 -11.66
C ALA A 15 -8.25 9.60 -11.96
N ALA A 16 -9.47 9.69 -11.42
CA ALA A 16 -10.40 10.78 -11.67
C ALA A 16 -9.97 12.15 -11.11
N GLY A 17 -8.92 12.22 -10.31
CA GLY A 17 -8.42 13.47 -9.73
C GLY A 17 -7.03 13.87 -10.19
N THR A 18 -6.41 13.10 -11.07
CA THR A 18 -5.11 13.42 -11.65
C THR A 18 -5.31 13.98 -13.07
N LEU A 19 -4.39 14.83 -13.53
CA LEU A 19 -4.35 15.37 -14.89
C LEU A 19 -3.92 14.29 -15.93
N LEU A 20 -4.41 13.08 -15.77
CA LEU A 20 -4.28 12.01 -16.77
C LEU A 20 -5.00 12.45 -18.05
N ALA A 21 -4.50 12.02 -19.21
CA ALA A 21 -5.15 12.32 -20.48
C ALA A 21 -6.64 11.96 -20.40
N PRO A 22 -7.55 12.88 -20.73
CA PRO A 22 -9.00 12.67 -20.56
C PRO A 22 -9.51 11.40 -21.23
N SER A 23 -8.93 11.01 -22.35
CA SER A 23 -9.22 9.76 -23.07
C SER A 23 -8.90 8.51 -22.27
N PHE A 24 -7.77 8.50 -21.55
CA PHE A 24 -7.40 7.38 -20.71
C PHE A 24 -8.31 7.23 -19.49
N VAL A 25 -8.60 8.34 -18.80
CA VAL A 25 -9.53 8.35 -17.65
C VAL A 25 -10.91 7.84 -18.06
N LYS A 26 -11.38 8.27 -19.25
CA LYS A 26 -12.64 7.80 -19.80
C LYS A 26 -12.59 6.30 -20.12
N GLY A 27 -11.55 5.83 -20.80
CA GLY A 27 -11.33 4.42 -21.10
C GLY A 27 -11.26 3.56 -19.84
N MET A 28 -10.54 4.02 -18.81
CA MET A 28 -10.48 3.36 -17.50
C MET A 28 -11.86 3.27 -16.84
N ALA A 29 -12.64 4.36 -16.87
CA ALA A 29 -13.97 4.38 -16.27
C ALA A 29 -14.94 3.44 -17.00
N GLU A 30 -14.87 3.38 -18.31
CA GLU A 30 -15.69 2.48 -19.14
C GLU A 30 -15.29 1.01 -18.94
N ALA A 31 -14.01 0.70 -18.98
CA ALA A 31 -13.48 -0.64 -18.74
C ALA A 31 -13.81 -1.12 -17.31
N SER A 32 -13.67 -0.25 -16.31
CA SER A 32 -14.01 -0.56 -14.92
C SER A 32 -15.52 -0.82 -14.76
N LYS A 33 -16.37 -0.07 -15.42
CA LYS A 33 -17.82 -0.31 -15.41
C LYS A 33 -18.17 -1.65 -16.06
N LYS A 34 -17.60 -1.94 -17.23
CA LYS A 34 -17.79 -3.21 -17.94
C LYS A 34 -17.43 -4.39 -17.02
N ILE A 35 -16.24 -4.39 -16.45
CA ILE A 35 -15.75 -5.46 -15.58
C ILE A 35 -16.56 -5.57 -14.28
N ALA A 36 -16.95 -4.44 -13.67
CA ALA A 36 -17.76 -4.45 -12.45
C ALA A 36 -19.15 -5.06 -12.62
N SER A 37 -19.69 -5.05 -13.85
CA SER A 37 -20.99 -5.65 -14.18
C SER A 37 -20.91 -7.14 -14.52
N MET A 38 -19.70 -7.70 -14.69
CA MET A 38 -19.51 -9.10 -15.08
C MET A 38 -19.32 -10.02 -13.86
N PRO A 39 -19.70 -11.30 -13.94
CA PRO A 39 -19.25 -12.31 -12.99
C PRO A 39 -17.73 -12.40 -12.92
N PRO A 40 -17.12 -12.73 -11.75
CA PRO A 40 -15.66 -12.75 -11.59
C PRO A 40 -14.92 -13.62 -12.61
N GLU A 41 -15.48 -14.77 -12.93
CA GLU A 41 -14.92 -15.74 -13.87
C GLU A 41 -14.91 -15.18 -15.31
N GLN A 42 -16.00 -14.54 -15.73
CA GLN A 42 -16.08 -13.89 -17.04
C GLN A 42 -15.13 -12.70 -17.13
N ALA A 43 -15.03 -11.89 -16.07
CA ALA A 43 -14.10 -10.77 -16.01
C ALA A 43 -12.64 -11.24 -16.08
N ALA A 44 -12.32 -12.38 -15.47
CA ALA A 44 -10.99 -12.97 -15.53
C ALA A 44 -10.64 -13.51 -16.91
N ALA A 45 -11.62 -13.94 -17.69
CA ALA A 45 -11.47 -14.51 -19.02
C ALA A 45 -11.66 -13.48 -20.16
N ASP A 46 -11.94 -12.20 -19.86
CA ASP A 46 -12.11 -11.15 -20.89
C ASP A 46 -10.73 -10.73 -21.44
N GLU A 47 -10.28 -11.43 -22.49
CA GLU A 47 -8.98 -11.19 -23.13
C GLU A 47 -8.88 -9.77 -23.75
N ASP A 48 -9.95 -9.19 -24.22
CA ASP A 48 -9.97 -7.82 -24.77
C ASP A 48 -9.64 -6.80 -23.67
N PHE A 49 -10.23 -6.98 -22.49
CA PHE A 49 -9.93 -6.16 -21.34
C PHE A 49 -8.47 -6.30 -20.91
N TRP A 50 -7.96 -7.51 -20.81
CA TRP A 50 -6.57 -7.73 -20.37
C TRP A 50 -5.56 -7.30 -21.44
N SER A 51 -5.88 -7.40 -22.72
CA SER A 51 -5.06 -6.86 -23.80
C SER A 51 -5.01 -5.33 -23.71
N TRP A 52 -6.15 -4.67 -23.51
CA TRP A 52 -6.20 -3.23 -23.28
C TRP A 52 -5.38 -2.81 -22.04
N VAL A 53 -5.46 -3.54 -20.93
CA VAL A 53 -4.62 -3.30 -19.73
C VAL A 53 -3.14 -3.40 -20.10
N ARG A 54 -2.73 -4.43 -20.82
CA ARG A 54 -1.33 -4.68 -21.23
C ARG A 54 -0.80 -3.56 -22.12
N GLU A 55 -1.58 -3.10 -23.08
CA GLU A 55 -1.23 -2.02 -24.01
C GLU A 55 -0.98 -0.67 -23.30
N ASN A 56 -1.50 -0.51 -22.09
CA ASN A 56 -1.25 0.68 -21.28
C ASN A 56 0.08 0.64 -20.50
N TYR A 57 0.88 -0.41 -20.66
CA TYR A 57 2.21 -0.50 -20.11
C TYR A 57 3.27 -0.49 -21.21
N THR A 58 4.43 0.11 -20.94
CA THR A 58 5.58 0.18 -21.86
C THR A 58 6.60 -0.93 -21.59
N VAL A 59 6.11 -2.12 -21.24
CA VAL A 59 6.98 -3.28 -20.99
C VAL A 59 7.47 -3.84 -22.33
N ALA A 60 8.74 -4.24 -22.37
CA ALA A 60 9.32 -4.88 -23.54
C ALA A 60 8.58 -6.20 -23.84
N THR A 61 8.23 -6.41 -25.11
CA THR A 61 7.45 -7.58 -25.55
C THR A 61 8.25 -8.89 -25.48
N GLU A 62 9.57 -8.79 -25.55
CA GLU A 62 10.52 -9.91 -25.53
C GLU A 62 10.77 -10.44 -24.11
N ILE A 63 10.35 -9.72 -23.08
CA ILE A 63 10.59 -10.06 -21.68
C ILE A 63 9.28 -10.35 -20.97
N LEU A 64 9.10 -11.57 -20.54
CA LEU A 64 8.01 -11.93 -19.63
C LEU A 64 8.37 -11.52 -18.19
N ASN A 65 7.89 -10.34 -17.77
CA ASN A 65 8.12 -9.84 -16.41
C ASN A 65 7.17 -10.49 -15.40
N LEU A 66 7.65 -11.44 -14.64
CA LEU A 66 6.92 -12.12 -13.56
C LEU A 66 7.24 -11.56 -12.18
N ASN A 67 8.18 -10.62 -12.06
CA ASN A 67 8.61 -10.06 -10.78
C ASN A 67 8.15 -8.60 -10.61
N ASN A 68 6.86 -8.42 -10.31
CA ASN A 68 6.28 -7.10 -10.04
C ASN A 68 6.15 -6.79 -8.54
N GLY A 69 6.64 -7.66 -7.67
CA GLY A 69 6.58 -7.46 -6.22
C GLY A 69 7.62 -6.47 -5.70
N GLY A 70 8.85 -6.56 -6.18
CA GLY A 70 9.94 -5.66 -5.79
C GLY A 70 9.95 -4.36 -6.59
N VAL A 71 9.70 -4.45 -7.89
CA VAL A 71 9.62 -3.32 -8.82
C VAL A 71 8.51 -3.58 -9.84
N SER A 72 7.71 -2.57 -10.12
CA SER A 72 6.59 -2.68 -11.07
C SER A 72 6.66 -1.54 -12.08
N PRO A 73 6.41 -1.82 -13.37
CA PRO A 73 6.33 -0.77 -14.37
C PRO A 73 5.13 0.15 -14.09
N GLN A 74 5.29 1.43 -14.38
CA GLN A 74 4.19 2.37 -14.34
C GLN A 74 3.35 2.26 -15.61
N PRO A 75 2.03 2.42 -15.54
CA PRO A 75 1.20 2.60 -16.72
C PRO A 75 1.65 3.82 -17.52
N ARG A 76 1.59 3.74 -18.86
CA ARG A 76 1.98 4.84 -19.76
C ARG A 76 1.40 6.20 -19.37
N PRO A 77 0.09 6.34 -19.06
CA PRO A 77 -0.46 7.63 -18.67
C PRO A 77 0.12 8.19 -17.37
N VAL A 78 0.56 7.31 -16.44
CA VAL A 78 1.25 7.73 -15.22
C VAL A 78 2.67 8.23 -15.55
N GLN A 79 3.38 7.54 -16.46
CA GLN A 79 4.69 7.96 -16.95
C GLN A 79 4.61 9.37 -17.61
N GLU A 80 3.65 9.56 -18.51
CA GLU A 80 3.45 10.83 -19.22
C GLU A 80 3.19 12.00 -18.25
N VAL A 81 2.36 11.78 -17.24
CA VAL A 81 2.07 12.78 -16.21
C VAL A 81 3.30 13.05 -15.33
N HIS A 82 4.03 12.01 -14.95
CA HIS A 82 5.27 12.14 -14.19
C HIS A 82 6.31 12.99 -14.94
N GLU A 83 6.55 12.66 -16.22
CA GLU A 83 7.45 13.45 -17.08
C GLU A 83 7.00 14.90 -17.23
N LYS A 84 5.71 15.13 -17.44
CA LYS A 84 5.13 16.48 -17.55
C LYS A 84 5.43 17.30 -16.28
N TYR A 85 5.18 16.75 -15.10
CA TYR A 85 5.42 17.44 -13.86
C TYR A 85 6.91 17.63 -13.58
N LEU A 86 7.76 16.68 -13.96
CA LEU A 86 9.21 16.83 -13.85
C LEU A 86 9.70 18.02 -14.68
N ARG A 87 9.27 18.13 -15.95
CA ARG A 87 9.59 19.26 -16.82
C ARG A 87 9.06 20.59 -16.27
N MET A 88 7.82 20.59 -15.76
CA MET A 88 7.20 21.78 -15.17
C MET A 88 7.97 22.25 -13.92
N CYS A 89 8.36 21.34 -13.02
CA CYS A 89 9.16 21.68 -11.86
C CYS A 89 10.53 22.27 -12.26
N ASN A 90 11.18 21.73 -13.29
CA ASN A 90 12.45 22.25 -13.76
C ASN A 90 12.34 23.65 -14.42
N SER A 91 11.19 24.01 -14.97
CA SER A 91 10.99 25.35 -15.56
C SER A 91 10.78 26.47 -14.53
N GLY A 92 10.40 26.14 -13.29
CA GLY A 92 10.21 27.12 -12.22
C GLY A 92 10.04 26.44 -10.86
N PRO A 93 11.15 25.91 -10.27
CA PRO A 93 11.08 24.96 -9.15
C PRO A 93 10.24 25.46 -7.96
N SER A 94 10.61 26.60 -7.38
CA SER A 94 9.91 27.10 -6.17
C SER A 94 8.46 27.47 -6.42
N TYR A 95 8.14 27.99 -7.60
CA TYR A 95 6.77 28.33 -7.95
C TYR A 95 5.90 27.09 -8.15
N TYR A 96 6.33 26.16 -9.04
CA TYR A 96 5.52 25.01 -9.37
C TYR A 96 5.46 23.99 -8.24
N MET A 97 6.57 23.71 -7.56
CA MET A 97 6.58 22.73 -6.48
C MET A 97 5.79 23.20 -5.26
N TRP A 98 6.03 24.41 -4.79
CA TRP A 98 5.46 24.87 -3.51
C TRP A 98 4.12 25.58 -3.64
N ARG A 99 3.86 26.28 -4.75
CA ARG A 99 2.62 27.02 -4.91
C ARG A 99 1.54 26.28 -5.69
N ILE A 100 1.94 25.39 -6.61
CA ILE A 100 0.99 24.69 -7.47
C ILE A 100 0.83 23.24 -7.04
N LEU A 101 1.89 22.45 -7.02
CA LEU A 101 1.80 21.01 -6.80
C LEU A 101 1.55 20.66 -5.34
N ASP A 102 2.06 21.46 -4.40
CA ASP A 102 1.83 21.21 -2.97
C ASP A 102 0.35 21.25 -2.57
N GLN A 103 -0.46 22.04 -3.28
CA GLN A 103 -1.92 22.08 -3.08
C GLN A 103 -2.61 20.75 -3.38
N GLY A 104 -1.99 19.91 -4.20
CA GLY A 104 -2.50 18.56 -4.53
C GLY A 104 -2.23 17.49 -3.47
N ARG A 105 -1.40 17.79 -2.46
CA ARG A 105 -0.97 16.81 -1.46
C ARG A 105 -2.13 16.34 -0.58
N GLU A 106 -2.88 17.25 0.00
CA GLU A 106 -3.97 16.92 0.91
C GLU A 106 -5.13 16.18 0.21
N PRO A 107 -5.59 16.60 -0.97
CA PRO A 107 -6.54 15.81 -1.74
C PRO A 107 -6.06 14.39 -2.07
N LEU A 108 -4.75 14.21 -2.31
CA LEU A 108 -4.17 12.89 -2.55
C LEU A 108 -4.16 12.05 -1.27
N ARG A 109 -3.75 12.64 -0.13
CA ARG A 109 -3.78 11.96 1.18
C ARG A 109 -5.19 11.47 1.52
N THR A 110 -6.21 12.30 1.32
CA THR A 110 -7.61 11.94 1.55
C THR A 110 -8.00 10.72 0.70
N LYS A 111 -7.64 10.70 -0.59
CA LYS A 111 -7.93 9.55 -1.46
C LYS A 111 -7.19 8.27 -1.03
N LEU A 112 -5.95 8.40 -0.60
CA LEU A 112 -5.18 7.26 -0.09
C LEU A 112 -5.77 6.73 1.22
N ALA A 113 -6.23 7.61 2.10
CA ALA A 113 -6.91 7.25 3.33
C ALA A 113 -8.24 6.54 3.08
N ASP A 114 -9.04 7.02 2.13
CA ASP A 114 -10.28 6.36 1.70
C ASP A 114 -9.98 4.93 1.18
N LEU A 115 -8.90 4.77 0.40
CA LEU A 115 -8.45 3.48 -0.12
C LEU A 115 -7.97 2.55 1.00
N ALA A 116 -7.21 3.07 1.96
CA ALA A 116 -6.67 2.32 3.09
C ALA A 116 -7.73 2.06 4.18
N GLY A 117 -8.82 2.81 4.19
CA GLY A 117 -9.87 2.74 5.21
C GLY A 117 -9.45 3.31 6.56
N CYS A 118 -8.65 4.39 6.55
CA CYS A 118 -8.14 5.09 7.72
C CYS A 118 -8.38 6.61 7.63
N ASP A 119 -7.93 7.37 8.62
CA ASP A 119 -7.98 8.83 8.60
C ASP A 119 -6.85 9.41 7.73
N PRO A 120 -7.05 10.51 6.97
CA PRO A 120 -5.98 11.19 6.24
C PRO A 120 -4.77 11.57 7.10
N GLU A 121 -4.97 11.87 8.39
CA GLU A 121 -3.88 12.16 9.32
C GLU A 121 -3.00 10.94 9.65
N GLU A 122 -3.49 9.72 9.38
CA GLU A 122 -2.72 8.48 9.52
C GLU A 122 -1.90 8.13 8.26
N ILE A 123 -2.00 8.94 7.19
CA ILE A 123 -1.28 8.74 5.93
C ILE A 123 -0.05 9.63 5.86
N ALA A 124 1.12 9.02 5.80
CA ALA A 124 2.37 9.66 5.43
C ALA A 124 2.83 9.17 4.05
N ILE A 125 3.03 10.10 3.12
CA ILE A 125 3.50 9.77 1.76
C ILE A 125 5.02 9.77 1.77
N ASN A 126 5.61 8.59 1.60
CA ASN A 126 7.05 8.39 1.52
C ASN A 126 7.49 8.11 0.08
N ARG A 127 8.77 8.25 -0.20
CA ARG A 127 9.35 8.00 -1.52
C ARG A 127 9.21 6.55 -1.97
N ASN A 128 9.36 5.60 -1.04
CA ASN A 128 9.25 4.17 -1.28
C ASN A 128 9.08 3.39 0.02
N THR A 129 8.81 2.09 -0.10
CA THR A 129 8.64 1.17 1.04
C THR A 129 9.87 1.11 1.94
N THR A 130 11.08 1.21 1.39
CA THR A 130 12.32 1.19 2.18
C THR A 130 12.39 2.37 3.14
N GLU A 131 12.06 3.57 2.68
CA GLU A 131 12.00 4.77 3.54
C GLU A 131 10.93 4.63 4.61
N ALA A 132 9.72 4.21 4.24
CA ALA A 132 8.63 4.01 5.18
C ALA A 132 8.98 3.00 6.27
N LEU A 133 9.53 1.86 5.91
CA LEU A 133 9.94 0.82 6.87
C LEU A 133 11.09 1.28 7.75
N ASN A 134 12.11 1.98 7.22
CA ASN A 134 13.18 2.53 8.03
C ASN A 134 12.67 3.58 9.01
N THR A 135 11.72 4.42 8.61
CA THR A 135 11.09 5.39 9.51
C THR A 135 10.44 4.68 10.71
N ILE A 136 9.72 3.59 10.47
CA ILE A 136 9.13 2.79 11.55
C ILE A 136 10.22 2.09 12.37
N ILE A 137 11.13 1.38 11.73
CA ILE A 137 12.17 0.58 12.37
C ILE A 137 13.01 1.45 13.34
N PHE A 138 13.46 2.62 12.87
CA PHE A 138 14.28 3.51 13.69
C PHE A 138 13.49 4.46 14.59
N GLY A 139 12.19 4.63 14.33
CA GLY A 139 11.30 5.44 15.15
C GLY A 139 10.73 4.72 16.38
N LEU A 140 10.77 3.38 16.42
CA LEU A 140 10.29 2.61 17.55
C LEU A 140 11.23 2.79 18.76
N ASN A 141 10.67 3.14 19.93
CA ASN A 141 11.42 3.28 21.17
C ASN A 141 11.66 1.90 21.82
N LEU A 142 12.65 1.19 21.31
CA LEU A 142 13.05 -0.14 21.79
C LEU A 142 14.23 -0.02 22.76
N LYS A 143 14.31 -0.97 23.70
CA LYS A 143 15.37 -1.07 24.70
C LYS A 143 16.19 -2.32 24.48
N ALA A 144 17.41 -2.32 25.00
CA ALA A 144 18.25 -3.51 25.01
C ALA A 144 17.51 -4.70 25.65
N GLY A 145 17.50 -5.83 24.95
CA GLY A 145 16.78 -7.04 25.34
C GLY A 145 15.36 -7.17 24.77
N ASP A 146 14.76 -6.11 24.24
CA ASP A 146 13.48 -6.21 23.54
C ASP A 146 13.60 -7.14 22.33
N GLU A 147 12.57 -7.94 22.10
CA GLU A 147 12.58 -8.91 21.02
C GLU A 147 11.73 -8.46 19.83
N ILE A 148 12.29 -8.60 18.64
CA ILE A 148 11.60 -8.38 17.37
C ILE A 148 11.43 -9.72 16.65
N ILE A 149 10.19 -10.06 16.35
CA ILE A 149 9.87 -11.27 15.57
C ILE A 149 9.95 -10.94 14.09
N LEU A 150 10.78 -11.66 13.38
CA LEU A 150 10.97 -11.62 11.94
C LEU A 150 10.70 -12.98 11.33
N THR A 151 10.44 -13.03 10.04
CA THR A 151 10.42 -14.30 9.30
C THR A 151 11.71 -14.46 8.49
N LYS A 152 12.10 -15.70 8.20
CA LYS A 152 13.23 -15.96 7.30
C LYS A 152 12.94 -15.54 5.85
N GLN A 153 11.67 -15.35 5.54
CA GLN A 153 11.15 -14.96 4.23
C GLN A 153 11.05 -13.44 4.06
N ASP A 154 11.34 -12.66 5.11
CA ASP A 154 11.32 -11.20 5.02
C ASP A 154 12.40 -10.67 4.06
N TYR A 155 12.12 -9.50 3.50
CA TYR A 155 13.00 -8.87 2.53
C TYR A 155 14.40 -8.58 3.13
N PRO A 156 15.50 -9.06 2.52
CA PRO A 156 16.84 -9.00 3.12
C PRO A 156 17.29 -7.62 3.55
N ASN A 157 16.94 -6.58 2.77
CA ASN A 157 17.33 -5.20 3.12
C ASN A 157 16.64 -4.71 4.40
N MET A 158 15.41 -5.17 4.68
CA MET A 158 14.73 -4.87 5.94
C MET A 158 15.34 -5.62 7.11
N MET A 159 15.71 -6.87 6.89
CA MET A 159 16.45 -7.65 7.90
C MET A 159 17.78 -6.97 8.26
N ASN A 160 18.46 -6.34 7.30
CA ASN A 160 19.70 -5.60 7.57
C ASN A 160 19.47 -4.36 8.47
N ALA A 161 18.36 -3.64 8.30
CA ALA A 161 18.00 -2.53 9.16
C ALA A 161 17.79 -2.99 10.63
N TRP A 162 17.08 -4.10 10.81
CA TRP A 162 16.89 -4.71 12.13
C TRP A 162 18.20 -5.21 12.75
N LYS A 163 19.07 -5.88 11.96
CA LYS A 163 20.41 -6.29 12.42
C LYS A 163 21.26 -5.11 12.86
N GLN A 164 21.15 -3.98 12.19
CA GLN A 164 21.85 -2.76 12.61
C GLN A 164 21.38 -2.30 14.00
N ARG A 165 20.07 -2.33 14.26
CA ARG A 165 19.54 -2.02 15.59
C ARG A 165 19.96 -3.03 16.66
N GLU A 166 19.97 -4.32 16.32
CA GLU A 166 20.48 -5.37 17.22
C GLU A 166 21.92 -5.09 17.65
N LEU A 167 22.79 -4.77 16.68
CA LEU A 167 24.20 -4.46 16.96
C LEU A 167 24.41 -3.16 17.74
N ARG A 168 23.59 -2.14 17.50
CA ARG A 168 23.76 -0.82 18.10
C ARG A 168 23.06 -0.65 19.43
N GLU A 169 21.88 -1.23 19.57
CA GLU A 169 20.96 -0.98 20.67
C GLU A 169 20.72 -2.20 21.54
N GLY A 170 21.23 -3.38 21.14
CA GLY A 170 21.15 -4.60 21.95
C GLY A 170 19.74 -5.24 21.96
N ILE A 171 18.88 -4.90 20.99
CA ILE A 171 17.64 -5.64 20.80
C ILE A 171 17.95 -7.06 20.32
N LYS A 172 16.98 -7.96 20.39
CA LYS A 172 17.12 -9.36 19.97
C LYS A 172 16.24 -9.67 18.78
N LEU A 173 16.81 -10.28 17.74
CA LEU A 173 16.06 -10.70 16.56
C LEU A 173 15.68 -12.18 16.67
N VAL A 174 14.38 -12.47 16.54
CA VAL A 174 13.83 -13.80 16.61
C VAL A 174 13.28 -14.19 15.24
N TYR A 175 13.98 -15.10 14.56
CA TYR A 175 13.60 -15.54 13.23
C TYR A 175 12.65 -16.74 13.28
N LEU A 176 11.46 -16.56 12.71
CA LEU A 176 10.53 -17.65 12.45
C LEU A 176 10.73 -18.18 11.05
N ASN A 177 10.80 -19.51 10.92
CA ASN A 177 10.75 -20.15 9.62
C ASN A 177 9.30 -20.50 9.30
N LEU A 178 8.75 -19.93 8.24
CA LEU A 178 7.42 -20.27 7.74
C LEU A 178 7.55 -21.41 6.71
N GLU A 179 6.65 -22.36 6.78
CA GLU A 179 6.51 -23.40 5.76
C GLU A 179 5.76 -22.82 4.56
N LEU A 180 6.36 -22.91 3.36
CA LEU A 180 5.81 -22.37 2.13
C LEU A 180 5.75 -23.44 1.03
N PRO A 181 4.64 -23.50 0.27
CA PRO A 181 3.41 -22.71 0.43
C PRO A 181 2.65 -23.07 1.71
N PRO A 182 1.97 -22.13 2.36
CA PRO A 182 1.20 -22.42 3.55
C PRO A 182 -0.05 -23.22 3.18
N GLU A 183 -0.26 -24.35 3.84
CA GLU A 183 -1.48 -25.15 3.69
C GLU A 183 -2.64 -24.57 4.53
N ASP A 184 -2.31 -23.87 5.63
CA ASP A 184 -3.27 -23.28 6.54
C ASP A 184 -2.75 -21.95 7.12
N ASP A 185 -3.43 -20.87 6.82
CA ASP A 185 -3.12 -19.53 7.35
C ASP A 185 -3.20 -19.48 8.89
N LYS A 186 -4.08 -20.30 9.49
CA LYS A 186 -4.23 -20.38 10.95
C LYS A 186 -2.98 -20.97 11.61
N ALA A 187 -2.27 -21.85 10.92
CA ALA A 187 -1.00 -22.42 11.42
C ALA A 187 0.09 -21.33 11.54
N ILE A 188 0.17 -20.41 10.57
CA ILE A 188 1.08 -19.27 10.61
C ILE A 188 0.74 -18.37 11.79
N ILE A 189 -0.52 -17.97 11.92
CA ILE A 189 -1.00 -17.12 13.01
C ILE A 189 -0.69 -17.77 14.37
N LYS A 190 -0.95 -19.07 14.51
CA LYS A 190 -0.66 -19.83 15.73
C LYS A 190 0.82 -19.87 16.06
N LYS A 191 1.70 -19.98 15.05
CA LYS A 191 3.16 -19.98 15.23
C LYS A 191 3.66 -18.64 15.76
N ILE A 192 3.16 -17.53 15.18
CA ILE A 192 3.50 -16.17 15.61
C ILE A 192 2.98 -15.92 17.03
N ARG A 193 1.69 -16.22 17.30
CA ARG A 193 1.08 -16.04 18.63
C ARG A 193 1.81 -16.82 19.71
N ARG A 194 2.09 -18.11 19.49
CA ARG A 194 2.84 -18.93 20.45
C ARG A 194 4.20 -18.36 20.82
N ARG A 195 4.85 -17.68 19.89
CA ARG A 195 6.13 -17.03 20.18
C ARG A 195 5.95 -15.78 21.02
N ASN A 196 4.95 -14.97 20.68
CA ASN A 196 4.60 -13.76 21.41
C ASN A 196 4.19 -14.09 22.86
N ASP A 197 3.34 -15.10 23.06
CA ASP A 197 2.83 -15.50 24.38
C ASP A 197 3.91 -16.06 25.29
N ARG A 198 4.93 -16.74 24.75
CA ARG A 198 6.06 -17.26 25.54
C ARG A 198 6.93 -16.17 26.19
N GLN A 199 6.92 -14.97 25.62
CA GLN A 199 7.71 -13.84 26.07
C GLN A 199 6.94 -12.93 27.03
N ASN A 200 5.62 -13.06 27.07
CA ASN A 200 4.74 -12.21 27.86
C ASN A 200 3.79 -13.02 28.75
N PRO A 201 4.32 -13.79 29.73
CA PRO A 201 3.50 -14.61 30.63
C PRO A 201 2.57 -13.78 31.51
N ALA A 202 2.81 -12.45 31.63
CA ALA A 202 2.01 -11.55 32.45
C ALA A 202 0.87 -10.86 31.70
N GLY A 203 0.60 -11.22 30.44
CA GLY A 203 -0.59 -10.77 29.72
C GLY A 203 -0.67 -9.26 29.46
N THR A 204 0.46 -8.57 29.28
CA THR A 204 0.44 -7.21 28.76
C THR A 204 -0.09 -7.25 27.33
N HIS A 205 -1.40 -7.05 27.19
CA HIS A 205 -2.05 -6.90 25.91
C HIS A 205 -1.47 -5.68 25.20
N TYR A 206 -0.77 -5.90 24.09
CA TYR A 206 -0.62 -4.85 23.11
C TYR A 206 -2.02 -4.46 22.59
N PRO A 207 -2.32 -3.17 22.45
CA PRO A 207 -3.68 -2.69 22.13
C PRO A 207 -4.25 -3.16 20.78
N HIS A 208 -3.58 -4.03 20.05
CA HIS A 208 -4.02 -4.55 18.77
C HIS A 208 -4.90 -5.81 18.83
N ASP A 209 -5.05 -6.45 19.99
CA ASP A 209 -5.80 -7.71 20.11
C ASP A 209 -7.29 -7.55 20.45
N LYS A 210 -7.76 -6.35 20.66
CA LYS A 210 -9.19 -6.05 20.65
C LYS A 210 -9.45 -5.12 19.47
N PRO A 211 -10.23 -5.53 18.46
CA PRO A 211 -10.85 -4.54 17.60
C PRO A 211 -11.68 -3.67 18.54
N ASP A 212 -11.14 -2.49 18.83
CA ASP A 212 -11.80 -1.52 19.68
C ASP A 212 -13.17 -1.25 19.07
N ARG A 213 -14.23 -1.70 19.76
CA ARG A 213 -15.62 -1.47 19.32
C ARG A 213 -15.87 0.03 19.11
N ALA A 214 -15.11 0.89 19.77
CA ALA A 214 -15.13 2.33 19.55
C ALA A 214 -14.57 2.73 18.17
N ASN A 215 -13.53 2.06 17.66
CA ASN A 215 -13.00 2.30 16.31
C ASN A 215 -13.94 1.76 15.22
N ILE A 216 -14.63 0.66 15.47
CA ILE A 216 -15.69 0.17 14.55
C ILE A 216 -16.88 1.13 14.57
N ALA A 217 -17.23 1.69 15.72
CA ALA A 217 -18.30 2.69 15.84
C ALA A 217 -17.91 4.03 15.20
N ARG A 218 -16.65 4.48 15.31
CA ARG A 218 -16.13 5.63 14.56
C ARG A 218 -16.18 5.43 13.05
N LYS A 219 -15.78 4.25 12.53
CA LYS A 219 -15.90 3.92 11.10
C LYS A 219 -17.36 3.93 10.62
N ARG A 220 -18.33 3.52 11.44
CA ARG A 220 -19.76 3.60 11.10
C ARG A 220 -20.31 5.03 11.16
N ASN A 221 -19.83 5.86 12.08
CA ASN A 221 -20.27 7.26 12.20
C ASN A 221 -19.69 8.17 11.11
N CYS A 222 -18.47 7.92 10.60
CA CYS A 222 -17.93 8.62 9.43
C CYS A 222 -18.70 8.34 8.14
N GLN A 223 -19.36 7.18 8.03
CA GLN A 223 -20.20 6.88 6.87
C GLN A 223 -21.58 7.56 6.92
N ASN A 224 -22.03 7.99 8.09
CA ASN A 224 -23.37 8.54 8.31
C ASN A 224 -23.40 10.04 8.69
N SER A 225 -22.27 10.75 8.67
CA SER A 225 -22.25 12.18 8.95
C SER A 225 -22.63 12.96 7.68
N PRO A 226 -23.72 13.76 7.68
CA PRO A 226 -24.04 14.60 6.53
C PRO A 226 -22.95 15.66 6.37
N ARG A 227 -22.32 15.67 5.19
CA ARG A 227 -21.38 16.72 4.79
C ARG A 227 -22.10 18.08 4.88
N GLN A 228 -21.76 18.88 5.86
CA GLN A 228 -22.11 20.30 5.83
C GLN A 228 -21.32 20.94 4.68
N ARG A 229 -22.05 21.43 3.69
CA ARG A 229 -21.51 22.26 2.59
C ARG A 229 -21.27 23.67 3.17
N HIS A 230 -20.05 24.11 3.12
CA HIS A 230 -19.67 25.51 3.10
C HIS A 230 -18.83 25.77 1.88
#